data_1a80e89e8ca87b4aa928e5de33557d48
#
_entry.id   1a80e89e8ca87b4aa928e5de33557d48
#
_cell.length_a   1.000
_cell.length_b   1.000
_cell.length_c   1.000
_cell.angle_alpha   90.00
_cell.angle_beta   90.00
_cell.angle_gamma   90.00
#
_symmetry.space_group_name_H-M   'P 1'
#
loop_
_entity.id
_entity.type
_entity.pdbx_description
1 polymer ?
#
loop_
_entity_poly.entity_id
_entity_poly.type
_entity_poly.pdbx_seq_one_letter_code
_entity_poly.pdbx_strand_id
1 'polypeptide(L)'
;DLFDDTYDLDFFFLQLQQLMGTRLYEKESVIIFDEVQLFPKARQAIKYLVSDGRYKYIETDSLLSIKKNTKDILIPSEEHKISMFPMDFEEFLWAIGDEVSAETIRYLIKNKKTSKYKR
;
A
#
# COMPACT_ATOMS: atom_id res chain seq x y z
N ASP A 1 13.26 -8.70 -18.89
CA ASP A 1 12.47 -8.13 -17.80
C ASP A 1 13.38 -7.76 -16.63
N LEU A 2 13.13 -6.60 -16.06
CA LEU A 2 13.92 -6.06 -14.94
C LEU A 2 13.99 -7.04 -13.76
N PHE A 3 12.91 -7.77 -13.51
CA PHE A 3 12.81 -8.68 -12.38
C PHE A 3 13.33 -10.08 -12.63
N ASP A 4 13.76 -10.38 -13.84
CA ASP A 4 14.30 -11.70 -14.14
C ASP A 4 15.72 -11.88 -13.61
N ASP A 5 16.40 -10.80 -13.30
CA ASP A 5 17.81 -10.80 -12.94
C ASP A 5 18.03 -10.21 -11.54
N THR A 6 17.28 -10.73 -10.58
CA THR A 6 17.32 -10.21 -9.20
C THR A 6 18.57 -10.65 -8.43
N TYR A 7 19.41 -11.51 -9.01
CA TYR A 7 20.63 -11.97 -8.34
C TYR A 7 21.69 -10.86 -8.26
N ASP A 8 21.69 -9.97 -9.24
CA ASP A 8 22.61 -8.83 -9.22
C ASP A 8 21.84 -7.58 -8.85
N LEU A 9 21.71 -7.35 -7.55
CA LEU A 9 20.97 -6.20 -7.06
C LEU A 9 21.63 -4.88 -7.40
N ASP A 10 22.96 -4.84 -7.47
CA ASP A 10 23.65 -3.62 -7.88
C ASP A 10 23.21 -3.20 -9.28
N PHE A 11 23.22 -4.15 -10.20
CA PHE A 11 22.79 -3.90 -11.56
C PHE A 11 21.31 -3.55 -11.63
N PHE A 12 20.50 -4.25 -10.85
CA PHE A 12 19.06 -3.99 -10.77
C PHE A 12 18.80 -2.53 -10.39
N PHE A 13 19.47 -2.04 -9.35
CA PHE A 13 19.24 -0.67 -8.90
C PHE A 13 19.80 0.36 -9.88
N LEU A 14 20.88 0.06 -10.58
CA LEU A 14 21.36 0.93 -11.64
C LEU A 14 20.36 1.03 -12.79
N GLN A 15 19.80 -0.10 -13.21
CA GLN A 15 18.78 -0.10 -14.24
C GLN A 15 17.52 0.66 -13.80
N LEU A 16 17.12 0.48 -12.54
CA LEU A 16 15.95 1.16 -12.01
C LEU A 16 16.14 2.68 -12.02
N GLN A 17 17.29 3.14 -11.58
CA GLN A 17 17.63 4.57 -11.60
C GLN A 17 17.60 5.12 -13.02
N GLN A 18 18.15 4.38 -13.95
CA GLN A 18 18.18 4.79 -15.35
C GLN A 18 16.76 4.85 -15.93
N LEU A 19 15.97 3.84 -15.65
CA LEU A 19 14.60 3.76 -16.16
C LEU A 19 13.72 4.89 -15.63
N MET A 20 13.85 5.17 -14.34
CA MET A 20 13.03 6.19 -13.67
C MET A 20 13.60 7.59 -13.79
N GLY A 21 14.81 7.72 -14.30
CA GLY A 21 15.45 9.02 -14.44
C GLY A 21 15.73 9.71 -13.12
N THR A 22 15.94 8.95 -12.05
CA THR A 22 16.18 9.50 -10.73
C THR A 22 17.25 8.70 -10.00
N ARG A 23 17.88 9.32 -9.03
CA ARG A 23 18.90 8.68 -8.23
C ARG A 23 18.30 8.15 -6.93
N LEU A 24 18.78 6.98 -6.49
CA LEU A 24 18.40 6.38 -5.24
C LEU A 24 19.49 6.61 -4.20
N TYR A 25 19.07 6.93 -2.98
CA TYR A 25 19.98 7.18 -1.86
C TYR A 25 19.74 6.13 -0.78
N GLU A 26 20.77 5.40 -0.39
CA GLU A 26 20.65 4.36 0.62
C GLU A 26 20.08 4.91 1.92
N LYS A 27 19.20 4.13 2.55
CA LYS A 27 18.53 4.45 3.81
C LYS A 27 17.58 5.63 3.76
N GLU A 28 17.48 6.32 2.65
CA GLU A 28 16.61 7.49 2.51
C GLU A 28 15.51 7.29 1.48
N SER A 29 15.86 6.73 0.32
CA SER A 29 14.87 6.57 -0.76
C SER A 29 13.83 5.51 -0.44
N VAL A 30 12.61 5.76 -0.92
CA VAL A 30 11.50 4.82 -0.83
C VAL A 30 11.12 4.41 -2.25
N ILE A 31 11.05 3.12 -2.49
CA ILE A 31 10.64 2.57 -3.77
C ILE A 31 9.21 2.05 -3.63
N ILE A 32 8.32 2.51 -4.49
CA ILE A 32 6.91 2.15 -4.45
C ILE A 32 6.59 1.24 -5.63
N PHE A 33 6.09 0.05 -5.32
CA PHE A 33 5.56 -0.87 -6.31
C PHE A 33 4.04 -0.76 -6.31
N ASP A 34 3.52 -0.05 -7.28
CA ASP A 34 2.08 0.20 -7.38
C ASP A 34 1.39 -0.95 -8.11
N GLU A 35 0.25 -1.39 -7.58
CA GLU A 35 -0.53 -2.48 -8.14
C GLU A 35 0.32 -3.75 -8.33
N VAL A 36 1.06 -4.12 -7.30
CA VAL A 36 2.06 -5.20 -7.36
C VAL A 36 1.44 -6.55 -7.70
N GLN A 37 0.14 -6.75 -7.43
CA GLN A 37 -0.52 -8.01 -7.78
C GLN A 37 -0.54 -8.27 -9.28
N LEU A 38 -0.36 -7.24 -10.10
CA LEU A 38 -0.29 -7.39 -11.56
C LEU A 38 1.09 -7.87 -12.02
N PHE A 39 2.08 -7.84 -11.12
CA PHE A 39 3.46 -8.20 -11.42
C PHE A 39 3.97 -9.19 -10.39
N PRO A 40 3.60 -10.48 -10.52
CA PRO A 40 3.98 -11.50 -9.52
C PRO A 40 5.48 -11.61 -9.28
N LYS A 41 6.29 -11.41 -10.32
CA LYS A 41 7.76 -11.47 -10.18
C LYS A 41 8.27 -10.35 -9.28
N ALA A 42 7.68 -9.15 -9.39
CA ALA A 42 8.06 -8.03 -8.53
C ALA A 42 7.75 -8.36 -7.07
N ARG A 43 6.57 -8.92 -6.83
CA ARG A 43 6.16 -9.28 -5.47
C ARG A 43 7.10 -10.33 -4.86
N GLN A 44 7.51 -11.31 -5.64
CA GLN A 44 8.46 -12.32 -5.16
C GLN A 44 9.84 -11.72 -4.92
N ALA A 45 10.25 -10.77 -5.73
CA ALA A 45 11.55 -10.13 -5.61
C ALA A 45 11.68 -9.27 -4.36
N ILE A 46 10.58 -8.76 -3.83
CA ILE A 46 10.61 -7.85 -2.68
C ILE A 46 11.30 -8.47 -1.47
N LYS A 47 11.14 -9.75 -1.27
CA LYS A 47 11.82 -10.45 -0.19
C LYS A 47 13.34 -10.24 -0.24
N TYR A 48 13.91 -10.35 -1.43
CA TYR A 48 15.35 -10.16 -1.62
C TYR A 48 15.75 -8.71 -1.49
N LEU A 49 14.91 -7.81 -1.98
CA LEU A 49 15.15 -6.37 -1.90
C LEU A 49 15.15 -5.90 -0.46
N VAL A 50 14.19 -6.37 0.33
CA VAL A 50 14.09 -6.02 1.75
C VAL A 50 15.29 -6.58 2.51
N SER A 51 15.68 -7.82 2.22
CA SER A 51 16.87 -8.42 2.85
C SER A 51 18.14 -7.65 2.55
N ASP A 52 18.26 -7.10 1.35
CA ASP A 52 19.40 -6.27 0.97
C ASP A 52 19.50 -5.02 1.85
N GLY A 53 18.36 -4.41 2.18
CA GLY A 53 18.31 -3.35 3.17
C GLY A 53 18.76 -1.97 2.76
N ARG A 54 19.06 -1.74 1.47
CA ARG A 54 19.50 -0.41 1.01
C ARG A 54 18.40 0.63 1.05
N TYR A 55 17.19 0.23 0.69
CA TYR A 55 16.06 1.16 0.50
C TYR A 55 14.84 0.69 1.25
N LYS A 56 13.87 1.57 1.38
CA LYS A 56 12.57 1.26 1.94
C LYS A 56 11.59 0.97 0.82
N TYR A 57 10.61 0.11 1.08
CA TYR A 57 9.68 -0.35 0.05
C TYR A 57 8.25 -0.21 0.51
N ILE A 58 7.39 0.21 -0.40
CA ILE A 58 5.94 0.25 -0.22
C ILE A 58 5.32 -0.48 -1.40
N GLU A 59 4.42 -1.40 -1.11
CA GLU A 59 3.64 -2.10 -2.13
C GLU A 59 2.20 -1.65 -2.04
N THR A 60 1.57 -1.49 -3.17
CA THR A 60 0.12 -1.30 -3.21
C THR A 60 -0.50 -2.43 -4.01
N ASP A 61 -1.70 -2.85 -3.60
CA ASP A 61 -2.45 -3.83 -4.37
C ASP A 61 -3.95 -3.64 -4.11
N SER A 62 -4.74 -4.28 -4.96
CA SER A 62 -6.18 -4.26 -4.84
C SER A 62 -6.65 -5.65 -4.44
N LEU A 63 -7.60 -5.70 -3.50
CA LEU A 63 -8.07 -6.95 -2.94
C LEU A 63 -8.68 -7.88 -3.99
N LEU A 64 -9.39 -7.31 -4.95
CA LEU A 64 -10.03 -8.11 -6.01
C LEU A 64 -9.01 -8.78 -6.91
N SER A 65 -7.93 -8.08 -7.22
CA SER A 65 -6.89 -8.62 -8.09
C SER A 65 -6.02 -9.63 -7.36
N ILE A 66 -5.81 -9.47 -6.05
CA ILE A 66 -4.99 -10.38 -5.26
C ILE A 66 -5.47 -11.82 -5.39
N LYS A 67 -6.76 -12.05 -5.26
CA LYS A 67 -7.33 -13.40 -5.31
C LYS A 67 -7.04 -14.10 -6.63
N LYS A 68 -6.90 -13.32 -7.69
CA LYS A 68 -6.65 -13.86 -9.03
C LYS A 68 -5.17 -14.13 -9.28
N ASN A 69 -4.32 -13.22 -8.84
CA ASN A 69 -2.94 -13.17 -9.29
C ASN A 69 -1.91 -13.67 -8.28
N THR A 70 -2.29 -13.85 -7.02
CA THR A 70 -1.35 -14.22 -5.96
C THR A 70 -1.61 -15.58 -5.36
N LYS A 71 -2.37 -16.42 -6.05
CA LYS A 71 -2.78 -17.72 -5.54
C LYS A 71 -1.62 -18.60 -5.09
N ASP A 72 -0.55 -18.63 -5.88
CA ASP A 72 0.60 -19.48 -5.64
C ASP A 72 1.85 -18.72 -5.23
N ILE A 73 1.69 -17.47 -4.79
CA ILE A 73 2.81 -16.62 -4.43
C ILE A 73 2.93 -16.53 -2.93
N LEU A 74 4.13 -16.79 -2.42
CA LEU A 74 4.41 -16.63 -1.00
C LEU A 74 4.48 -15.16 -0.65
N ILE A 75 3.79 -14.78 0.42
CA ILE A 75 3.83 -13.41 0.92
C ILE A 75 5.08 -13.28 1.78
N PRO A 76 5.93 -12.28 1.53
CA PRO A 76 7.12 -12.08 2.36
C PRO A 76 6.73 -11.84 3.82
N SER A 77 7.46 -12.47 4.73
CA SER A 77 7.21 -12.32 6.16
C SER A 77 7.55 -10.93 6.68
N GLU A 78 8.33 -10.20 5.93
CA GLU A 78 8.77 -8.84 6.28
C GLU A 78 7.70 -7.78 6.01
N GLU A 79 6.58 -8.16 5.42
CA GLU A 79 5.50 -7.21 5.14
C GLU A 79 4.79 -6.73 6.40
N HIS A 80 4.54 -5.44 6.44
CA HIS A 80 3.58 -4.86 7.38
C HIS A 80 2.39 -4.37 6.57
N LYS A 81 1.25 -5.02 6.76
CA LYS A 81 0.06 -4.74 5.95
C LYS A 81 -0.78 -3.64 6.56
N ILE A 82 -1.17 -2.69 5.73
CA ILE A 82 -2.09 -1.63 6.09
C ILE A 82 -3.26 -1.71 5.12
N SER A 83 -4.46 -1.88 5.66
CA SER A 83 -5.66 -1.93 4.83
C SER A 83 -6.19 -0.52 4.63
N MET A 84 -6.39 -0.16 3.38
CA MET A 84 -6.96 1.12 3.00
C MET A 84 -8.31 0.87 2.35
N PHE A 85 -9.33 1.51 2.86
CA PHE A 85 -10.69 1.41 2.34
C PHE A 85 -11.10 2.72 1.71
N PRO A 86 -12.13 2.71 0.85
CA PRO A 86 -12.72 3.96 0.40
C PRO A 86 -13.14 4.79 1.61
N MET A 87 -13.12 6.08 1.45
CA MET A 87 -13.49 7.03 2.47
C MET A 87 -14.90 6.73 2.98
N ASP A 88 -15.07 6.63 4.29
CA ASP A 88 -16.41 6.51 4.85
C ASP A 88 -17.08 7.89 4.92
N PHE A 89 -18.33 7.95 5.38
CA PHE A 89 -19.07 9.19 5.38
C PHE A 89 -18.47 10.23 6.35
N GLU A 90 -17.99 9.77 7.47
CA GLU A 90 -17.33 10.67 8.45
C GLU A 90 -16.07 11.29 7.84
N GLU A 91 -15.26 10.46 7.21
CA GLU A 91 -14.03 10.93 6.54
C GLU A 91 -14.34 11.90 5.41
N PHE A 92 -15.42 11.62 4.67
CA PHE A 92 -15.88 12.53 3.63
C PHE A 92 -16.25 13.91 4.21
N LEU A 93 -16.96 13.91 5.34
CA LEU A 93 -17.32 15.15 5.98
C LEU A 93 -16.10 15.95 6.44
N TRP A 94 -15.09 15.25 6.97
CA TRP A 94 -13.84 15.91 7.32
C TRP A 94 -13.17 16.51 6.08
N ALA A 95 -13.17 15.78 4.98
CA ALA A 95 -12.52 16.22 3.75
C ALA A 95 -13.14 17.50 3.19
N ILE A 96 -14.45 17.69 3.33
CA ILE A 96 -15.12 18.90 2.88
C ILE A 96 -15.16 19.99 3.96
N GLY A 97 -14.55 19.75 5.13
CA GLY A 97 -14.46 20.72 6.21
C GLY A 97 -15.68 20.78 7.11
N ASP A 98 -16.58 19.82 7.05
CA ASP A 98 -17.78 19.77 7.88
C ASP A 98 -17.56 18.93 9.14
N GLU A 99 -16.75 19.45 10.04
CA GLU A 99 -16.43 18.74 11.27
C GLU A 99 -17.61 18.60 12.20
N VAL A 100 -18.53 19.58 12.18
CA VAL A 100 -19.71 19.55 13.05
C VAL A 100 -20.61 18.38 12.73
N SER A 101 -20.90 18.18 11.45
CA SER A 101 -21.71 17.04 11.04
C SER A 101 -21.03 15.70 11.35
N ALA A 102 -19.71 15.64 11.18
CA ALA A 102 -18.96 14.45 11.52
C ALA A 102 -19.08 14.11 13.02
N GLU A 103 -18.94 15.12 13.88
CA GLU A 103 -19.10 14.95 15.32
C GLU A 103 -20.52 14.51 15.70
N THR A 104 -21.51 15.10 15.04
CA THR A 104 -22.89 14.76 15.28
C THR A 104 -23.18 13.29 14.96
N ILE A 105 -22.70 12.83 13.81
CA ILE A 105 -22.90 11.44 13.41
C ILE A 105 -22.19 10.50 14.37
N ARG A 106 -20.97 10.83 14.76
CA ARG A 106 -20.22 10.01 15.72
C ARG A 106 -20.97 9.93 17.05
N TYR A 107 -21.50 11.04 17.50
CA TYR A 107 -22.29 11.07 18.73
C TYR A 107 -23.54 10.15 18.62
N LEU A 108 -24.27 10.24 17.51
CA LEU A 108 -25.46 9.43 17.30
C LEU A 108 -25.16 7.95 17.24
N ILE A 109 -24.08 7.58 16.59
CA ILE A 109 -23.66 6.17 16.51
C ILE A 109 -23.28 5.66 17.89
N LYS A 110 -22.52 6.45 18.63
CA LYS A 110 -22.08 6.07 19.96
C LYS A 110 -23.25 5.95 20.94
N ASN A 111 -24.25 6.80 20.77
CA ASN A 111 -25.42 6.85 21.65
C ASN A 111 -26.66 6.33 20.92
N LYS A 112 -26.65 5.07 20.59
CA LYS A 112 -27.74 4.44 19.82
C LYS A 112 -29.12 4.64 20.40
N LYS A 113 -29.22 4.86 21.69
CA LYS A 113 -30.51 5.11 22.36
C LYS A 113 -31.26 6.27 21.75
N THR A 114 -30.55 7.25 21.22
CA THR A 114 -31.17 8.42 20.65
C THR A 114 -31.94 8.11 19.38
N SER A 115 -31.64 7.01 18.72
CA SER A 115 -32.36 6.63 17.51
C SER A 115 -33.85 6.41 17.76
N LYS A 116 -34.21 6.17 19.00
CA LYS A 116 -35.60 6.02 19.38
C LYS A 116 -36.45 7.24 19.15
N TYR A 117 -35.80 8.37 19.06
CA TYR A 117 -36.53 9.64 18.89
C TYR A 117 -36.79 10.00 17.45
N LYS A 118 -36.33 9.16 16.56
CA LYS A 118 -36.64 9.35 15.16
C LYS A 118 -38.06 8.96 14.94
N ARG A 119 -38.75 9.83 14.43
CA ARG A 119 -40.12 9.42 14.32
C ARG A 119 -40.81 10.17 13.39
#